data_ec0d683987c6aa79d27f349f0d4c897a
#
_entry.id   ec0d683987c6aa79d27f349f0d4c897a
#
_cell.length_a   1.000
_cell.length_b   1.000
_cell.length_c   1.000
_cell.angle_alpha   90.00
_cell.angle_beta   90.00
_cell.angle_gamma   90.00
#
_symmetry.space_group_name_H-M   'P 1'
#
loop_
_entity.id
_entity.type
_entity.pdbx_description
1 polymer ?
#
loop_
_entity_poly.entity_id
_entity_poly.type
_entity_poly.pdbx_seq_one_letter_code
_entity_poly.pdbx_strand_id
1 'polypeptide(L)'
;MPNFFKKLSSGASNMFKKLDSGASNFFKKLPDQVSNIAGQVGSGLNSAGDAIANTATKAGNFLEKNSAILADAGAGVAMALGQPELAAPILAAGNSGAALGAKLRSGGQRAQAGLNNLAQIQQKQAGNIAGKVSNMGMGGLGQARVVVNDANNTLTNLSNATSGMGNLTLH
;
A
#
# COMPACT_ATOMS: atom_id res chain seq x y z
N MET A 1 -52.37 22.52 11.15
CA MET A 1 -51.46 22.09 10.05
C MET A 1 -50.02 22.67 10.11
N PRO A 2 -49.69 23.85 10.64
CA PRO A 2 -48.33 24.40 10.58
C PRO A 2 -47.23 23.57 11.34
N ASN A 3 -47.61 22.86 12.39
CA ASN A 3 -46.65 22.07 13.17
C ASN A 3 -46.14 20.76 12.49
N PHE A 4 -46.87 20.22 11.51
CA PHE A 4 -46.49 19.02 10.80
C PHE A 4 -45.32 19.26 9.85
N PHE A 5 -45.40 20.33 9.03
CA PHE A 5 -44.34 20.70 8.10
C PHE A 5 -43.06 21.13 8.81
N LYS A 6 -43.17 21.81 9.95
CA LYS A 6 -42.01 22.19 10.77
C LYS A 6 -41.29 20.96 11.36
N LYS A 7 -42.04 19.94 11.79
CA LYS A 7 -41.45 18.66 12.26
C LYS A 7 -40.83 17.84 11.11
N LEU A 8 -41.45 17.84 9.93
CA LEU A 8 -40.91 17.15 8.75
C LEU A 8 -39.58 17.79 8.28
N SER A 9 -39.55 19.12 8.20
CA SER A 9 -38.35 19.89 7.84
C SER A 9 -37.19 19.67 8.84
N SER A 10 -37.46 19.71 10.14
CA SER A 10 -36.45 19.49 11.16
C SER A 10 -35.94 18.02 11.19
N GLY A 11 -36.82 17.05 10.94
CA GLY A 11 -36.46 15.64 10.82
C GLY A 11 -35.57 15.36 9.60
N ALA A 12 -35.96 15.89 8.45
CA ALA A 12 -35.16 15.78 7.22
C ALA A 12 -33.78 16.44 7.39
N SER A 13 -33.71 17.67 7.94
CA SER A 13 -32.46 18.37 8.19
C SER A 13 -31.51 17.59 9.12
N ASN A 14 -32.04 16.98 10.17
CA ASN A 14 -31.24 16.18 11.10
C ASN A 14 -30.74 14.87 10.46
N MET A 15 -31.54 14.24 9.61
CA MET A 15 -31.14 13.04 8.89
C MET A 15 -30.05 13.33 7.87
N PHE A 16 -30.15 14.43 7.14
CA PHE A 16 -29.11 14.88 6.20
C PHE A 16 -27.81 15.28 6.89
N LYS A 17 -27.86 15.95 8.04
CA LYS A 17 -26.65 16.25 8.84
C LYS A 17 -25.94 14.99 9.31
N LYS A 18 -26.67 13.95 9.69
CA LYS A 18 -26.08 12.66 10.08
C LYS A 18 -25.46 11.92 8.88
N LEU A 19 -26.09 11.95 7.71
CA LEU A 19 -25.56 11.38 6.47
C LEU A 19 -24.31 12.14 6.00
N ASP A 20 -24.32 13.46 6.03
CA ASP A 20 -23.18 14.31 5.65
C ASP A 20 -21.97 14.06 6.57
N SER A 21 -22.18 14.00 7.89
CA SER A 21 -21.11 13.73 8.84
C SER A 21 -20.56 12.30 8.72
N GLY A 22 -21.41 11.31 8.46
CA GLY A 22 -20.99 9.92 8.26
C GLY A 22 -20.17 9.75 6.98
N ALA A 23 -20.66 10.28 5.86
CA ALA A 23 -19.97 10.25 4.58
C ALA A 23 -18.64 11.04 4.63
N SER A 24 -18.65 12.22 5.22
CA SER A 24 -17.44 13.03 5.39
C SER A 24 -16.37 12.31 6.20
N ASN A 25 -16.74 11.64 7.30
CA ASN A 25 -15.80 10.88 8.12
C ASN A 25 -15.27 9.64 7.39
N PHE A 26 -16.09 8.98 6.58
CA PHE A 26 -15.67 7.85 5.75
C PHE A 26 -14.62 8.30 4.72
N PHE A 27 -14.91 9.34 3.93
CA PHE A 27 -13.99 9.84 2.90
C PHE A 27 -12.70 10.45 3.48
N LYS A 28 -12.74 10.98 4.72
CA LYS A 28 -11.52 11.44 5.41
C LYS A 28 -10.63 10.29 5.86
N LYS A 29 -11.21 9.17 6.30
CA LYS A 29 -10.46 8.02 6.81
C LYS A 29 -9.97 7.06 5.73
N LEU A 30 -10.63 7.02 4.57
CA LEU A 30 -10.30 6.09 3.49
C LEU A 30 -8.87 6.29 2.94
N PRO A 31 -8.37 7.52 2.69
CA PRO A 31 -6.98 7.74 2.27
C PRO A 31 -5.96 7.20 3.27
N ASP A 32 -6.20 7.40 4.58
CA ASP A 32 -5.31 6.91 5.64
C ASP A 32 -5.29 5.38 5.67
N GLN A 33 -6.44 4.72 5.51
CA GLN A 33 -6.53 3.26 5.44
C GLN A 33 -5.79 2.70 4.22
N VAL A 34 -5.96 3.28 3.04
CA VAL A 34 -5.25 2.89 1.82
C VAL A 34 -3.74 3.08 1.99
N SER A 35 -3.31 4.20 2.57
CA SER A 35 -1.91 4.47 2.85
C SER A 35 -1.30 3.47 3.84
N ASN A 36 -2.04 3.11 4.91
CA ASN A 36 -1.60 2.12 5.89
C ASN A 36 -1.44 0.73 5.28
N ILE A 37 -2.38 0.27 4.46
CA ILE A 37 -2.30 -1.02 3.78
C ILE A 37 -1.09 -1.03 2.83
N ALA A 38 -0.89 0.02 2.06
CA ALA A 38 0.26 0.13 1.17
C ALA A 38 1.59 0.14 1.92
N GLY A 39 1.64 0.81 3.08
CA GLY A 39 2.79 0.79 3.98
C GLY A 39 3.12 -0.61 4.48
N GLN A 40 2.11 -1.38 4.91
CA GLN A 40 2.29 -2.76 5.35
C GLN A 40 2.78 -3.68 4.22
N VAL A 41 2.20 -3.57 3.03
CA VAL A 41 2.64 -4.32 1.85
C VAL A 41 4.07 -3.94 1.48
N GLY A 42 4.41 -2.66 1.46
CA GLY A 42 5.76 -2.19 1.19
C GLY A 42 6.78 -2.71 2.19
N SER A 43 6.45 -2.69 3.49
CA SER A 43 7.31 -3.24 4.54
C SER A 43 7.51 -4.75 4.39
N GLY A 44 6.46 -5.49 4.03
CA GLY A 44 6.53 -6.93 3.77
C GLY A 44 7.45 -7.25 2.58
N LEU A 45 7.36 -6.51 1.50
CA LEU A 45 8.22 -6.66 0.32
C LEU A 45 9.68 -6.36 0.63
N ASN A 46 9.96 -5.31 1.38
CA ASN A 46 11.32 -4.96 1.81
C ASN A 46 11.90 -6.07 2.71
N SER A 47 11.14 -6.56 3.70
CA SER A 47 11.57 -7.64 4.59
C SER A 47 11.85 -8.94 3.82
N ALA A 48 11.04 -9.26 2.82
CA ALA A 48 11.27 -10.42 1.94
C ALA A 48 12.56 -10.24 1.11
N GLY A 49 12.79 -9.04 0.57
CA GLY A 49 14.00 -8.69 -0.15
C GLY A 49 15.26 -8.86 0.71
N ASP A 50 15.23 -8.35 1.93
CA ASP A 50 16.32 -8.47 2.90
C ASP A 50 16.60 -9.94 3.26
N ALA A 51 15.57 -10.76 3.48
CA ALA A 51 15.70 -12.17 3.77
C ALA A 51 16.35 -12.94 2.60
N ILE A 52 15.93 -12.65 1.36
CA ILE A 52 16.52 -13.26 0.15
C ILE A 52 17.99 -12.85 0.00
N ALA A 53 18.31 -11.55 0.14
CA ALA A 53 19.67 -11.06 0.02
C ALA A 53 20.59 -11.65 1.11
N ASN A 54 20.12 -11.73 2.35
CA ASN A 54 20.86 -12.29 3.47
C ASN A 54 21.12 -13.79 3.26
N THR A 55 20.11 -14.55 2.82
CA THR A 55 20.25 -15.98 2.53
C THR A 55 21.22 -16.23 1.37
N ALA A 56 21.06 -15.48 0.28
CA ALA A 56 21.96 -15.57 -0.88
C ALA A 56 23.40 -15.17 -0.52
N THR A 57 23.58 -14.16 0.34
CA THR A 57 24.91 -13.74 0.81
C THR A 57 25.55 -14.83 1.68
N LYS A 58 24.80 -15.40 2.62
CA LYS A 58 25.31 -16.49 3.47
C LYS A 58 25.71 -17.72 2.64
N ALA A 59 24.84 -18.15 1.72
CA ALA A 59 25.11 -19.27 0.82
C ALA A 59 26.29 -18.98 -0.11
N GLY A 60 26.36 -17.77 -0.66
CA GLY A 60 27.46 -17.32 -1.50
C GLY A 60 28.80 -17.32 -0.77
N ASN A 61 28.85 -16.76 0.45
CA ASN A 61 30.05 -16.75 1.29
C ASN A 61 30.49 -18.17 1.70
N PHE A 62 29.50 -19.04 1.98
CA PHE A 62 29.80 -20.43 2.29
C PHE A 62 30.47 -21.15 1.10
N LEU A 63 29.92 -21.03 -0.09
CA LEU A 63 30.50 -21.60 -1.31
C LEU A 63 31.86 -21.02 -1.63
N GLU A 64 32.00 -19.70 -1.54
CA GLU A 64 33.27 -19.01 -1.82
C GLU A 64 34.41 -19.47 -0.89
N LYS A 65 34.12 -19.59 0.42
CA LYS A 65 35.10 -20.01 1.42
C LYS A 65 35.40 -21.50 1.35
N ASN A 66 34.36 -22.32 1.25
CA ASN A 66 34.57 -23.78 1.37
C ASN A 66 35.02 -24.41 0.06
N SER A 67 34.60 -23.89 -1.11
CA SER A 67 35.08 -24.42 -2.38
C SER A 67 36.57 -24.17 -2.60
N ALA A 68 37.08 -22.99 -2.18
CA ALA A 68 38.52 -22.72 -2.23
C ALA A 68 39.30 -23.66 -1.28
N ILE A 69 38.85 -23.80 -0.02
CA ILE A 69 39.51 -24.69 0.96
C ILE A 69 39.51 -26.15 0.49
N LEU A 70 38.38 -26.61 -0.04
CA LEU A 70 38.27 -28.00 -0.55
C LEU A 70 39.11 -28.22 -1.81
N ALA A 71 39.23 -27.22 -2.67
CA ALA A 71 40.06 -27.24 -3.84
C ALA A 71 41.57 -27.30 -3.46
N ASP A 72 42.00 -26.43 -2.55
CA ASP A 72 43.38 -26.38 -2.07
C ASP A 72 43.76 -27.67 -1.35
N ALA A 73 42.90 -28.17 -0.47
CA ALA A 73 43.13 -29.43 0.22
C ALA A 73 43.15 -30.64 -0.75
N GLY A 74 42.20 -30.68 -1.69
CA GLY A 74 42.14 -31.76 -2.68
C GLY A 74 43.33 -31.75 -3.64
N ALA A 75 43.77 -30.58 -4.10
CA ALA A 75 44.95 -30.41 -4.92
C ALA A 75 46.23 -30.85 -4.17
N GLY A 76 46.33 -30.47 -2.88
CA GLY A 76 47.43 -30.90 -2.01
C GLY A 76 47.49 -32.42 -1.85
N VAL A 77 46.35 -33.08 -1.63
CA VAL A 77 46.24 -34.55 -1.56
C VAL A 77 46.62 -35.18 -2.90
N ALA A 78 46.16 -34.65 -4.05
CA ALA A 78 46.52 -35.17 -5.37
C ALA A 78 48.05 -35.11 -5.62
N MET A 79 48.70 -34.03 -5.23
CA MET A 79 50.16 -33.89 -5.32
C MET A 79 50.88 -34.87 -4.40
N ALA A 80 50.41 -35.05 -3.15
CA ALA A 80 50.98 -35.98 -2.17
C ALA A 80 50.87 -37.46 -2.62
N LEU A 81 49.82 -37.79 -3.36
CA LEU A 81 49.59 -39.10 -3.95
C LEU A 81 50.34 -39.33 -5.26
N GLY A 82 51.15 -38.39 -5.72
CA GLY A 82 51.90 -38.48 -6.97
C GLY A 82 51.05 -38.36 -8.24
N GLN A 83 49.88 -37.69 -8.13
CA GLN A 83 48.94 -37.44 -9.24
C GLN A 83 48.77 -35.93 -9.50
N PRO A 84 49.85 -35.22 -9.83
CA PRO A 84 49.80 -33.76 -10.01
C PRO A 84 48.85 -33.31 -11.14
N GLU A 85 48.57 -34.18 -12.11
CA GLU A 85 47.63 -33.93 -13.20
C GLU A 85 46.18 -33.70 -12.75
N LEU A 86 45.82 -34.22 -11.57
CA LEU A 86 44.50 -34.02 -10.97
C LEU A 86 44.38 -32.71 -10.19
N ALA A 87 45.50 -32.08 -9.82
CA ALA A 87 45.49 -30.87 -9.02
C ALA A 87 44.84 -29.69 -9.79
N ALA A 88 45.15 -29.53 -11.08
CA ALA A 88 44.60 -28.44 -11.90
C ALA A 88 43.06 -28.49 -12.05
N PRO A 89 42.42 -29.64 -12.40
CA PRO A 89 40.95 -29.69 -12.46
C PRO A 89 40.28 -29.55 -11.09
N ILE A 90 40.89 -29.95 -9.99
CA ILE A 90 40.38 -29.76 -8.63
C ILE A 90 40.38 -28.28 -8.26
N LEU A 91 41.45 -27.56 -8.55
CA LEU A 91 41.51 -26.09 -8.35
C LEU A 91 40.52 -25.34 -9.26
N ALA A 92 40.34 -25.79 -10.48
CA ALA A 92 39.34 -25.21 -11.39
C ALA A 92 37.92 -25.41 -10.88
N ALA A 93 37.61 -26.56 -10.28
CA ALA A 93 36.31 -26.82 -9.64
C ALA A 93 36.07 -25.91 -8.43
N GLY A 94 37.09 -25.65 -7.61
CA GLY A 94 37.03 -24.68 -6.51
C GLY A 94 36.79 -23.24 -6.99
N ASN A 95 37.48 -22.81 -8.00
CA ASN A 95 37.27 -21.50 -8.60
C ASN A 95 35.84 -21.35 -9.18
N SER A 96 35.30 -22.41 -9.77
CA SER A 96 33.89 -22.42 -10.23
C SER A 96 32.91 -22.27 -9.07
N GLY A 97 33.17 -22.92 -7.93
CA GLY A 97 32.37 -22.79 -6.71
C GLY A 97 32.41 -21.36 -6.15
N ALA A 98 33.58 -20.72 -6.13
CA ALA A 98 33.72 -19.33 -5.73
C ALA A 98 32.98 -18.38 -6.67
N ALA A 99 33.06 -18.60 -8.00
CA ALA A 99 32.32 -17.83 -8.98
C ALA A 99 30.79 -18.00 -8.83
N LEU A 100 30.33 -19.20 -8.50
CA LEU A 100 28.92 -19.48 -8.20
C LEU A 100 28.48 -18.74 -6.94
N GLY A 101 29.29 -18.71 -5.90
CA GLY A 101 29.05 -17.97 -4.67
C GLY A 101 28.88 -16.48 -4.93
N ALA A 102 29.75 -15.88 -5.76
CA ALA A 102 29.66 -14.48 -6.16
C ALA A 102 28.38 -14.20 -6.96
N LYS A 103 27.99 -15.10 -7.88
CA LYS A 103 26.74 -14.99 -8.62
C LYS A 103 25.51 -15.06 -7.73
N LEU A 104 25.49 -15.94 -6.72
CA LEU A 104 24.41 -16.01 -5.76
C LEU A 104 24.25 -14.72 -4.96
N ARG A 105 25.33 -14.12 -4.47
CA ARG A 105 25.28 -12.83 -3.78
C ARG A 105 24.72 -11.73 -4.67
N SER A 106 25.25 -11.61 -5.87
CA SER A 106 24.77 -10.57 -6.82
C SER A 106 23.31 -10.79 -7.21
N GLY A 107 22.88 -12.05 -7.38
CA GLY A 107 21.48 -12.42 -7.64
C GLY A 107 20.56 -12.02 -6.47
N GLY A 108 20.95 -12.30 -5.24
CA GLY A 108 20.22 -11.91 -4.03
C GLY A 108 20.07 -10.39 -3.90
N GLN A 109 21.14 -9.65 -4.15
CA GLN A 109 21.11 -8.17 -4.13
C GLN A 109 20.20 -7.60 -5.22
N ARG A 110 20.20 -8.17 -6.42
CA ARG A 110 19.28 -7.76 -7.50
C ARG A 110 17.82 -8.05 -7.15
N ALA A 111 17.54 -9.20 -6.56
CA ALA A 111 16.20 -9.54 -6.10
C ALA A 111 15.71 -8.57 -5.01
N GLN A 112 16.56 -8.23 -4.04
CA GLN A 112 16.28 -7.21 -3.03
C GLN A 112 15.96 -5.86 -3.66
N ALA A 113 16.79 -5.39 -4.58
CA ALA A 113 16.57 -4.12 -5.26
C ALA A 113 15.25 -4.12 -6.05
N GLY A 114 14.92 -5.23 -6.72
CA GLY A 114 13.64 -5.39 -7.43
C GLY A 114 12.43 -5.31 -6.49
N LEU A 115 12.48 -5.97 -5.35
CA LEU A 115 11.40 -5.94 -4.35
C LEU A 115 11.27 -4.57 -3.70
N ASN A 116 12.37 -3.89 -3.40
CA ASN A 116 12.36 -2.53 -2.87
C ASN A 116 11.74 -1.53 -3.88
N ASN A 117 12.07 -1.66 -5.17
CA ASN A 117 11.45 -0.86 -6.22
C ASN A 117 9.95 -1.12 -6.33
N LEU A 118 9.52 -2.38 -6.25
CA LEU A 118 8.10 -2.74 -6.27
C LEU A 118 7.37 -2.15 -5.07
N ALA A 119 7.97 -2.19 -3.87
CA ALA A 119 7.41 -1.56 -2.67
C ALA A 119 7.20 -0.05 -2.86
N GLN A 120 8.17 0.65 -3.44
CA GLN A 120 8.06 2.08 -3.73
C GLN A 120 6.97 2.41 -4.76
N ILE A 121 6.84 1.60 -5.81
CA ILE A 121 5.79 1.77 -6.82
C ILE A 121 4.41 1.59 -6.18
N GLN A 122 4.24 0.57 -5.35
CA GLN A 122 2.99 0.31 -4.62
C GLN A 122 2.61 1.48 -3.71
N GLN A 123 3.57 2.02 -2.95
CA GLN A 123 3.34 3.18 -2.09
C GLN A 123 2.94 4.44 -2.89
N LYS A 124 3.61 4.70 -4.02
CA LYS A 124 3.25 5.83 -4.90
C LYS A 124 1.85 5.68 -5.49
N GLN A 125 1.50 4.48 -5.97
CA GLN A 125 0.16 4.21 -6.52
C GLN A 125 -0.93 4.36 -5.46
N ALA A 126 -0.71 3.86 -4.25
CA ALA A 126 -1.64 4.02 -3.14
C ALA A 126 -1.84 5.50 -2.76
N GLY A 127 -0.77 6.29 -2.72
CA GLY A 127 -0.85 7.74 -2.49
C GLY A 127 -1.67 8.45 -3.57
N ASN A 128 -1.50 8.08 -4.84
CA ASN A 128 -2.28 8.63 -5.95
C ASN A 128 -3.77 8.25 -5.86
N ILE A 129 -4.08 7.00 -5.51
CA ILE A 129 -5.46 6.53 -5.31
C ILE A 129 -6.09 7.27 -4.13
N ALA A 130 -5.39 7.36 -3.00
CA ALA A 130 -5.87 8.07 -1.82
C ALA A 130 -6.18 9.55 -2.13
N GLY A 131 -5.31 10.24 -2.88
CA GLY A 131 -5.53 11.61 -3.32
C GLY A 131 -6.76 11.76 -4.22
N LYS A 132 -6.93 10.86 -5.20
CA LYS A 132 -8.11 10.86 -6.08
C LYS A 132 -9.41 10.62 -5.32
N VAL A 133 -9.43 9.67 -4.39
CA VAL A 133 -10.60 9.35 -3.55
C VAL A 133 -10.94 10.53 -2.65
N SER A 134 -9.96 11.17 -2.04
CA SER A 134 -10.16 12.39 -1.23
C SER A 134 -10.81 13.52 -2.05
N ASN A 135 -10.30 13.76 -3.27
CA ASN A 135 -10.84 14.81 -4.14
C ASN A 135 -12.26 14.50 -4.62
N MET A 136 -12.57 13.25 -4.98
CA MET A 136 -13.92 12.83 -5.36
C MET A 136 -14.90 12.93 -4.19
N GLY A 137 -14.49 12.53 -2.99
CA GLY A 137 -15.32 12.64 -1.80
C GLY A 137 -15.67 14.08 -1.44
N MET A 138 -14.72 15.00 -1.51
CA MET A 138 -14.95 16.42 -1.23
C MET A 138 -15.84 17.09 -2.30
N GLY A 139 -15.66 16.76 -3.58
CA GLY A 139 -16.50 17.27 -4.67
C GLY A 139 -17.95 16.77 -4.57
N GLY A 140 -18.15 15.48 -4.32
CA GLY A 140 -19.48 14.88 -4.16
C GLY A 140 -20.24 15.41 -2.95
N LEU A 141 -19.56 15.61 -1.81
CA LEU A 141 -20.16 16.20 -0.60
C LEU A 141 -20.53 17.66 -0.81
N GLY A 142 -19.74 18.41 -1.58
CA GLY A 142 -20.08 19.80 -1.94
C GLY A 142 -21.38 19.88 -2.73
N GLN A 143 -21.58 19.04 -3.74
CA GLN A 143 -22.82 18.98 -4.53
C GLN A 143 -24.01 18.51 -3.70
N ALA A 144 -23.85 17.48 -2.87
CA ALA A 144 -24.91 17.01 -1.98
C ALA A 144 -25.36 18.10 -1.00
N ARG A 145 -24.43 18.92 -0.51
CA ARG A 145 -24.73 20.05 0.39
C ARG A 145 -25.56 21.14 -0.27
N VAL A 146 -25.29 21.44 -1.55
CA VAL A 146 -26.09 22.40 -2.32
C VAL A 146 -27.53 21.91 -2.49
N VAL A 147 -27.71 20.65 -2.92
CA VAL A 147 -29.05 20.06 -3.09
C VAL A 147 -29.85 20.04 -1.79
N VAL A 148 -29.21 19.74 -0.66
CA VAL A 148 -29.86 19.74 0.66
C VAL A 148 -30.26 21.14 1.10
N ASN A 149 -29.44 22.15 0.85
CA ASN A 149 -29.77 23.53 1.17
C ASN A 149 -30.93 24.04 0.32
N ASP A 150 -30.97 23.72 -0.96
CA ASP A 150 -32.06 24.09 -1.87
C ASP A 150 -33.37 23.41 -1.46
N ALA A 151 -33.34 22.13 -1.09
CA ALA A 151 -34.52 21.42 -0.60
C ALA A 151 -35.01 22.02 0.73
N ASN A 152 -34.14 22.40 1.64
CA ASN A 152 -34.49 23.06 2.91
C ASN A 152 -35.11 24.44 2.69
N ASN A 153 -34.57 25.24 1.76
CA ASN A 153 -35.11 26.52 1.39
C ASN A 153 -36.52 26.38 0.80
N THR A 154 -36.71 25.40 -0.08
CA THR A 154 -38.02 25.08 -0.68
C THR A 154 -39.06 24.72 0.37
N LEU A 155 -38.69 23.82 1.31
CA LEU A 155 -39.58 23.43 2.41
C LEU A 155 -39.92 24.58 3.35
N THR A 156 -38.97 25.46 3.62
CA THR A 156 -39.19 26.69 4.44
C THR A 156 -40.15 27.64 3.74
N ASN A 157 -39.99 27.86 2.43
CA ASN A 157 -40.88 28.69 1.66
C ASN A 157 -42.29 28.13 1.59
N LEU A 158 -42.43 26.81 1.45
CA LEU A 158 -43.73 26.13 1.45
C LEU A 158 -44.41 26.24 2.83
N SER A 159 -43.66 26.11 3.90
CA SER A 159 -44.17 26.30 5.28
C SER A 159 -44.67 27.69 5.54
N ASN A 160 -43.94 28.70 5.03
CA ASN A 160 -44.34 30.12 5.16
C ASN A 160 -45.59 30.45 4.35
N ALA A 161 -45.70 29.91 3.11
CA ALA A 161 -46.87 30.10 2.26
C ALA A 161 -48.13 29.46 2.86
N THR A 162 -48.01 28.23 3.45
CA THR A 162 -49.16 27.58 4.11
C THR A 162 -49.57 28.26 5.42
N SER A 163 -48.62 28.89 6.13
CA SER A 163 -48.91 29.67 7.34
C SER A 163 -49.64 30.97 6.98
N GLY A 164 -49.32 31.59 5.85
CA GLY A 164 -49.99 32.77 5.31
C GLY A 164 -51.45 32.50 4.89
N MET A 165 -51.72 31.34 4.30
CA MET A 165 -53.10 30.93 3.91
C MET A 165 -54.00 30.62 5.14
N GLY A 166 -53.43 30.17 6.24
CA GLY A 166 -54.21 29.97 7.47
C GLY A 166 -54.77 31.20 8.11
N ASN A 167 -54.20 32.35 7.82
CA ASN A 167 -54.69 33.67 8.33
C ASN A 167 -55.75 34.32 7.43
N LEU A 168 -55.96 33.79 6.20
CA LEU A 168 -56.96 34.32 5.26
C LEU A 168 -58.38 33.73 5.40
N THR A 169 -58.57 32.73 6.22
CA THR A 169 -59.86 32.04 6.38
C THR A 169 -60.66 32.39 7.64
N LEU A 170 -60.31 33.48 8.35
CA LEU A 170 -60.98 33.90 9.59
C LEU A 170 -61.47 35.39 9.53
N HIS A 171 -61.94 35.84 8.36
CA HIS A 171 -62.75 37.09 8.27
C HIS A 171 -64.04 36.86 7.50
#